data_6569aa3ee52a64424382de00af619253
#
_entry.id   6569aa3ee52a64424382de00af619253
#
_cell.length_a   1.000
_cell.length_b   1.000
_cell.length_c   1.000
_cell.angle_alpha   90.00
_cell.angle_beta   90.00
_cell.angle_gamma   90.00
#
_symmetry.space_group_name_H-M   'P 1'
#
loop_
_entity.id
_entity.type
_entity.pdbx_description
1 polymer ?
#
loop_
_entity_poly.entity_id
_entity_poly.type
_entity_poly.pdbx_seq_one_letter_code
_entity_poly.pdbx_strand_id
1 'polypeptide(L)'
;MRPSYSEKTDRADLDPEYRPLAPGPKCGKLQVIVQLQQLSDLGVAISIDDFGTGFSSLSYVKRLPVDRLKIDQSFIRDVVSDPSDRAIVAAIVNLAHSLRMEVVAEGVETVEQLEYVRGAGCDAVQGYYCGRPMAAAQFEEFIARDRQVAAIAIG
;
A
#
# COMPACT_ATOMS: atom_id res chain seq x y z
N MET A 1 -24.38 15.45 -37.45
CA MET A 1 -24.86 16.60 -36.66
C MET A 1 -24.99 16.10 -35.22
N ARG A 2 -24.06 16.45 -34.37
CA ARG A 2 -24.05 16.05 -32.94
C ARG A 2 -24.62 17.23 -32.14
N PRO A 3 -25.55 17.02 -31.21
CA PRO A 3 -26.02 18.12 -30.36
C PRO A 3 -24.91 18.53 -29.38
N SER A 4 -24.67 19.83 -29.31
CA SER A 4 -23.78 20.47 -28.34
C SER A 4 -24.42 20.43 -26.95
N TYR A 5 -23.77 19.75 -26.03
CA TYR A 5 -24.09 19.84 -24.61
C TYR A 5 -23.42 21.09 -24.04
N SER A 6 -24.16 22.18 -23.93
CA SER A 6 -23.79 23.31 -23.12
C SER A 6 -25.05 23.91 -22.51
N GLU A 7 -25.40 23.42 -21.35
CA GLU A 7 -26.12 24.20 -20.34
C GLU A 7 -25.76 23.63 -18.99
N LYS A 8 -24.77 24.26 -18.34
CA LYS A 8 -24.56 24.12 -16.91
C LYS A 8 -25.72 24.83 -16.24
N THR A 9 -26.80 24.11 -15.94
CA THR A 9 -27.81 24.55 -15.01
C THR A 9 -27.16 24.62 -13.63
N ASP A 10 -26.94 25.82 -13.14
CA ASP A 10 -26.40 26.06 -11.80
C ASP A 10 -27.46 25.53 -10.81
N ARG A 11 -27.11 24.60 -9.97
CA ARG A 11 -28.03 24.01 -8.98
C ARG A 11 -28.56 25.02 -7.98
N ALA A 12 -27.97 26.21 -7.92
CA ALA A 12 -28.43 27.33 -7.12
C ALA A 12 -29.79 27.89 -7.58
N ASP A 13 -30.15 27.65 -8.85
CA ASP A 13 -31.44 28.14 -9.41
C ASP A 13 -32.63 27.22 -9.07
N LEU A 14 -32.39 26.07 -8.48
CA LEU A 14 -33.42 25.06 -8.21
C LEU A 14 -33.89 25.01 -6.74
N ASP A 15 -33.12 25.59 -5.80
CA ASP A 15 -33.47 25.63 -4.39
C ASP A 15 -32.90 26.89 -3.72
N PRO A 16 -33.76 27.88 -3.36
CA PRO A 16 -33.33 29.08 -2.68
C PRO A 16 -32.78 28.86 -1.27
N GLU A 17 -32.92 27.65 -0.68
CA GLU A 17 -32.32 27.25 0.59
C GLU A 17 -31.00 26.45 0.41
N TYR A 18 -30.60 26.17 -0.84
CA TYR A 18 -29.33 25.50 -1.10
C TYR A 18 -28.17 26.38 -0.64
N ARG A 19 -27.74 26.17 0.58
CA ARG A 19 -26.41 26.59 1.05
C ARG A 19 -25.42 25.54 0.65
N PRO A 20 -24.48 25.83 -0.29
CA PRO A 20 -23.37 24.92 -0.52
C PRO A 20 -22.66 24.76 0.82
N LEU A 21 -22.57 23.51 1.32
CA LEU A 21 -21.74 23.18 2.46
C LEU A 21 -20.37 23.76 2.13
N ALA A 22 -19.91 24.68 2.98
CA ALA A 22 -18.52 25.17 2.91
C ALA A 22 -17.61 23.95 2.73
N PRO A 23 -16.61 23.98 1.83
CA PRO A 23 -15.71 22.86 1.65
C PRO A 23 -15.20 22.50 3.02
N GLY A 24 -15.61 21.31 3.50
CA GLY A 24 -15.23 20.81 4.81
C GLY A 24 -13.72 20.90 4.97
N PRO A 25 -13.19 21.09 6.15
CA PRO A 25 -11.85 21.58 6.37
C PRO A 25 -10.83 20.72 5.64
N LYS A 26 -10.12 21.30 4.69
CA LYS A 26 -8.85 20.78 4.16
C LYS A 26 -7.83 20.58 5.29
N CYS A 27 -8.20 20.96 6.50
CA CYS A 27 -7.45 20.90 7.74
C CYS A 27 -7.11 19.46 8.17
N GLY A 28 -8.02 18.48 7.98
CA GLY A 28 -7.78 17.11 8.45
C GLY A 28 -6.61 16.40 7.75
N LYS A 29 -6.47 16.58 6.43
CA LYS A 29 -5.38 15.93 5.68
C LYS A 29 -4.00 16.50 6.00
N LEU A 30 -3.89 17.81 6.21
CA LEU A 30 -2.63 18.45 6.62
C LEU A 30 -2.25 18.05 8.05
N GLN A 31 -3.22 17.94 8.94
CA GLN A 31 -2.99 17.57 10.33
C GLN A 31 -2.47 16.13 10.44
N VAL A 32 -3.00 15.21 9.63
CA VAL A 32 -2.50 13.82 9.56
C VAL A 32 -1.04 13.78 9.10
N ILE A 33 -0.67 14.54 8.07
CA ILE A 33 0.73 14.59 7.59
C ILE A 33 1.67 15.08 8.71
N VAL A 34 1.28 16.12 9.44
CA VAL A 34 2.08 16.66 10.56
C VAL A 34 2.24 15.62 11.68
N GLN A 35 1.17 14.90 12.02
CA GLN A 35 1.23 13.85 13.05
C GLN A 35 2.13 12.68 12.62
N LEU A 36 2.03 12.24 11.35
CA LEU A 36 2.90 11.21 10.81
C LEU A 36 4.38 11.67 10.80
N GLN A 37 4.63 12.95 10.46
CA GLN A 37 5.98 13.50 10.51
C GLN A 37 6.56 13.46 11.93
N GLN A 38 5.76 13.80 12.94
CA GLN A 38 6.19 13.72 14.35
C GLN A 38 6.54 12.28 14.76
N LEU A 39 5.79 11.27 14.28
CA LEU A 39 6.12 9.86 14.52
C LEU A 39 7.41 9.45 13.80
N SER A 40 7.58 9.86 12.56
CA SER A 40 8.80 9.62 11.79
C SER A 40 10.03 10.26 12.48
N ASP A 41 9.90 11.50 12.98
CA ASP A 41 10.95 12.21 13.71
C ASP A 41 11.35 11.49 15.02
N LEU A 42 10.44 10.70 15.59
CA LEU A 42 10.71 9.82 16.74
C LEU A 42 11.39 8.49 16.34
N GLY A 43 11.65 8.26 15.05
CA GLY A 43 12.24 7.03 14.54
C GLY A 43 11.26 5.88 14.35
N VAL A 44 9.93 6.17 14.34
CA VAL A 44 8.92 5.15 14.06
C VAL A 44 8.79 4.97 12.55
N ALA A 45 9.04 3.75 12.05
CA ALA A 45 8.81 3.41 10.66
C ALA A 45 7.31 3.35 10.34
N ILE A 46 6.92 4.00 9.25
CA ILE A 46 5.51 4.14 8.84
C ILE A 46 5.29 3.33 7.56
N SER A 47 4.21 2.53 7.53
CA SER A 47 3.84 1.74 6.36
C SER A 47 2.46 2.14 5.84
N ILE A 48 2.28 2.11 4.50
CA ILE A 48 0.95 2.11 3.88
C ILE A 48 0.53 0.66 3.70
N ASP A 49 -0.64 0.31 4.19
CA ASP A 49 -1.24 -1.02 4.12
C ASP A 49 -2.23 -1.14 2.95
N ASP A 50 -2.52 -2.36 2.50
CA ASP A 50 -3.52 -2.70 1.46
C ASP A 50 -3.38 -1.86 0.17
N PHE A 51 -2.15 -1.56 -0.25
CA PHE A 51 -1.94 -0.71 -1.42
C PHE A 51 -2.36 -1.42 -2.71
N GLY A 52 -3.15 -0.68 -3.52
CA GLY A 52 -3.67 -1.17 -4.80
C GLY A 52 -5.17 -1.48 -4.78
N THR A 53 -5.80 -1.68 -3.61
CA THR A 53 -7.23 -2.05 -3.51
C THR A 53 -8.18 -0.86 -3.55
N GLY A 54 -7.66 0.37 -3.43
CA GLY A 54 -8.46 1.59 -3.34
C GLY A 54 -7.91 2.75 -4.18
N PHE A 55 -8.64 3.87 -4.18
CA PHE A 55 -8.21 5.10 -4.82
C PHE A 55 -7.17 5.84 -3.96
N SER A 56 -5.93 5.39 -3.99
CA SER A 56 -4.83 6.15 -3.40
C SER A 56 -4.37 7.24 -4.37
N SER A 57 -4.54 8.52 -4.00
CA SER A 57 -3.99 9.61 -4.78
C SER A 57 -2.46 9.60 -4.69
N LEU A 58 -1.77 9.29 -5.79
CA LEU A 58 -0.30 9.29 -5.84
C LEU A 58 0.31 10.62 -5.39
N SER A 59 -0.39 11.75 -5.65
CA SER A 59 0.02 13.08 -5.18
C SER A 59 -0.03 13.20 -3.65
N TYR A 60 -0.87 12.40 -2.99
CA TYR A 60 -0.95 12.33 -1.53
C TYR A 60 0.15 11.43 -0.96
N VAL A 61 0.32 10.23 -1.52
CA VAL A 61 1.38 9.28 -1.13
C VAL A 61 2.75 9.94 -1.14
N LYS A 62 3.08 10.70 -2.19
CA LYS A 62 4.36 11.45 -2.29
C LYS A 62 4.63 12.43 -1.13
N ARG A 63 3.60 12.86 -0.40
CA ARG A 63 3.72 13.84 0.70
C ARG A 63 3.80 13.19 2.09
N LEU A 64 3.52 11.91 2.17
CA LEU A 64 3.54 11.18 3.43
C LEU A 64 4.98 10.80 3.78
N PRO A 65 5.40 10.94 5.05
CA PRO A 65 6.66 10.42 5.53
C PRO A 65 6.52 8.90 5.76
N VAL A 66 6.50 8.15 4.66
CA VAL A 66 6.27 6.70 4.66
C VAL A 66 7.54 6.00 4.23
N ASP A 67 7.93 4.99 4.99
CA ASP A 67 9.12 4.18 4.76
C ASP A 67 8.81 2.94 3.92
N ARG A 68 7.59 2.38 4.06
CA ARG A 68 7.21 1.11 3.45
C ARG A 68 5.85 1.16 2.78
N LEU A 69 5.74 0.38 1.70
CA LEU A 69 4.48 0.14 1.00
C LEU A 69 4.21 -1.35 1.00
N LYS A 70 3.03 -1.77 1.50
CA LYS A 70 2.62 -3.17 1.56
C LYS A 70 1.65 -3.46 0.41
N ILE A 71 2.02 -4.41 -0.44
CA ILE A 71 1.17 -4.88 -1.56
C ILE A 71 0.13 -5.82 -0.99
N ASP A 72 -1.15 -5.51 -1.22
CA ASP A 72 -2.26 -6.33 -0.75
C ASP A 72 -2.19 -7.76 -1.29
N GLN A 73 -2.56 -8.72 -0.43
CA GLN A 73 -2.54 -10.15 -0.73
C GLN A 73 -3.37 -10.55 -1.96
N SER A 74 -4.39 -9.76 -2.33
CA SER A 74 -5.23 -10.07 -3.50
C SER A 74 -4.43 -10.07 -4.80
N PHE A 75 -3.37 -9.25 -4.92
CA PHE A 75 -2.48 -9.22 -6.07
C PHE A 75 -1.39 -10.29 -6.00
N ILE A 76 -1.09 -10.81 -4.81
CA ILE A 76 -0.06 -11.85 -4.62
C ILE A 76 -0.65 -13.24 -4.82
N ARG A 77 -1.92 -13.44 -4.46
CA ARG A 77 -2.59 -14.75 -4.53
C ARG A 77 -2.49 -15.38 -5.91
N ASP A 78 -2.79 -14.62 -6.96
CA ASP A 78 -2.87 -15.11 -8.33
C ASP A 78 -1.68 -14.66 -9.20
N VAL A 79 -0.64 -14.06 -8.60
CA VAL A 79 0.53 -13.46 -9.29
C VAL A 79 1.28 -14.45 -10.19
N VAL A 80 1.26 -15.75 -9.89
CA VAL A 80 1.92 -16.78 -10.70
C VAL A 80 1.17 -17.05 -12.00
N SER A 81 -0.16 -16.93 -12.01
CA SER A 81 -1.03 -17.31 -13.12
C SER A 81 -1.65 -16.11 -13.86
N ASP A 82 -1.87 -14.98 -13.20
CA ASP A 82 -2.50 -13.79 -13.79
C ASP A 82 -1.48 -12.74 -14.25
N PRO A 83 -1.38 -12.47 -15.56
CA PRO A 83 -0.53 -11.42 -16.10
C PRO A 83 -0.89 -10.01 -15.63
N SER A 84 -2.17 -9.76 -15.26
CA SER A 84 -2.63 -8.46 -14.78
C SER A 84 -2.08 -8.18 -13.40
N ASP A 85 -2.13 -9.17 -12.49
CA ASP A 85 -1.56 -9.06 -11.15
C ASP A 85 -0.05 -8.87 -11.21
N ARG A 86 0.62 -9.59 -12.12
CA ARG A 86 2.06 -9.38 -12.38
C ARG A 86 2.36 -7.94 -12.76
N ALA A 87 1.58 -7.36 -13.67
CA ALA A 87 1.77 -6.00 -14.12
C ALA A 87 1.52 -4.98 -12.99
N ILE A 88 0.50 -5.23 -12.16
CA ILE A 88 0.18 -4.40 -11.00
C ILE A 88 1.31 -4.45 -9.98
N VAL A 89 1.77 -5.64 -9.59
CA VAL A 89 2.88 -5.81 -8.64
C VAL A 89 4.13 -5.09 -9.14
N ALA A 90 4.52 -5.30 -10.40
CA ALA A 90 5.68 -4.63 -10.99
C ALA A 90 5.53 -3.10 -10.99
N ALA A 91 4.34 -2.58 -11.29
CA ALA A 91 4.06 -1.15 -11.26
C ALA A 91 4.18 -0.56 -9.85
N ILE A 92 3.64 -1.27 -8.84
CA ILE A 92 3.71 -0.85 -7.44
C ILE A 92 5.16 -0.83 -6.95
N VAL A 93 5.95 -1.87 -7.24
CA VAL A 93 7.38 -1.94 -6.87
C VAL A 93 8.14 -0.77 -7.46
N ASN A 94 8.01 -0.53 -8.77
CA ASN A 94 8.68 0.58 -9.44
C ASN A 94 8.28 1.95 -8.86
N LEU A 95 6.99 2.13 -8.54
CA LEU A 95 6.49 3.35 -7.92
C LEU A 95 7.13 3.59 -6.55
N ALA A 96 7.09 2.57 -5.68
CA ALA A 96 7.61 2.65 -4.32
C ALA A 96 9.10 2.96 -4.30
N HIS A 97 9.90 2.25 -5.09
CA HIS A 97 11.34 2.50 -5.21
C HIS A 97 11.65 3.91 -5.76
N SER A 98 10.85 4.40 -6.74
CA SER A 98 10.97 5.78 -7.22
C SER A 98 10.70 6.82 -6.14
N LEU A 99 9.91 6.47 -5.14
CA LEU A 99 9.61 7.29 -3.95
C LEU A 99 10.52 6.97 -2.76
N ARG A 100 11.50 6.08 -2.93
CA ARG A 100 12.46 5.64 -1.88
C ARG A 100 11.78 4.92 -0.72
N MET A 101 10.70 4.18 -1.00
CA MET A 101 9.99 3.32 -0.05
C MET A 101 10.40 1.87 -0.26
N GLU A 102 10.52 1.10 0.82
CA GLU A 102 10.63 -0.35 0.76
C GLU A 102 9.28 -0.98 0.40
N VAL A 103 9.31 -2.11 -0.28
CA VAL A 103 8.10 -2.86 -0.69
C VAL A 103 8.01 -4.18 0.05
N VAL A 104 6.86 -4.42 0.67
CA VAL A 104 6.53 -5.68 1.34
C VAL A 104 5.40 -6.37 0.57
N ALA A 105 5.61 -7.59 0.12
CA ALA A 105 4.55 -8.41 -0.47
C ALA A 105 3.82 -9.19 0.62
N GLU A 106 2.49 -9.01 0.72
CA GLU A 106 1.66 -9.69 1.71
C GLU A 106 0.99 -10.94 1.15
N GLY A 107 0.71 -11.90 2.03
CA GLY A 107 0.00 -13.11 1.67
C GLY A 107 0.81 -14.08 0.80
N VAL A 108 2.13 -14.07 0.89
CA VAL A 108 2.99 -15.07 0.22
C VAL A 108 2.81 -16.42 0.91
N GLU A 109 2.31 -17.42 0.19
CA GLU A 109 1.99 -18.76 0.69
C GLU A 109 2.77 -19.87 0.02
N THR A 110 3.27 -19.63 -1.22
CA THR A 110 3.99 -20.66 -2.00
C THR A 110 5.38 -20.20 -2.40
N VAL A 111 6.23 -21.17 -2.75
CA VAL A 111 7.59 -20.90 -3.22
C VAL A 111 7.57 -20.14 -4.57
N GLU A 112 6.62 -20.47 -5.44
CA GLU A 112 6.49 -19.81 -6.76
C GLU A 112 6.10 -18.33 -6.62
N GLN A 113 5.22 -18.01 -5.65
CA GLN A 113 4.91 -16.62 -5.32
C GLN A 113 6.15 -15.91 -4.78
N LEU A 114 6.89 -16.54 -3.85
CA LEU A 114 8.12 -15.97 -3.29
C LEU A 114 9.15 -15.66 -4.38
N GLU A 115 9.41 -16.63 -5.28
CA GLU A 115 10.36 -16.44 -6.39
C GLU A 115 9.93 -15.29 -7.30
N TYR A 116 8.63 -15.19 -7.59
CA TYR A 116 8.11 -14.10 -8.41
C TYR A 116 8.30 -12.73 -7.74
N VAL A 117 7.84 -12.55 -6.48
CA VAL A 117 7.92 -11.25 -5.80
C VAL A 117 9.36 -10.82 -5.56
N ARG A 118 10.27 -11.78 -5.29
CA ARG A 118 11.71 -11.53 -5.21
C ARG A 118 12.25 -11.05 -6.57
N GLY A 119 11.90 -11.74 -7.66
CA GLY A 119 12.31 -11.37 -9.02
C GLY A 119 11.71 -10.03 -9.47
N ALA A 120 10.55 -9.65 -8.97
CA ALA A 120 9.92 -8.35 -9.20
C ALA A 120 10.59 -7.22 -8.40
N GLY A 121 11.43 -7.53 -7.40
CA GLY A 121 12.18 -6.56 -6.62
C GLY A 121 11.50 -6.15 -5.31
N CYS A 122 10.60 -6.97 -4.74
CA CYS A 122 10.10 -6.72 -3.39
C CYS A 122 11.23 -6.87 -2.36
N ASP A 123 11.31 -5.93 -1.41
CA ASP A 123 12.37 -5.87 -0.39
C ASP A 123 12.11 -6.83 0.77
N ALA A 124 10.83 -7.11 1.05
CA ALA A 124 10.42 -8.04 2.10
C ALA A 124 9.14 -8.79 1.72
N VAL A 125 8.89 -9.89 2.42
CA VAL A 125 7.67 -10.71 2.26
C VAL A 125 7.04 -11.00 3.60
N GLN A 126 5.71 -11.10 3.61
CA GLN A 126 4.90 -11.52 4.75
C GLN A 126 3.85 -12.53 4.27
N GLY A 127 3.69 -13.63 4.99
CA GLY A 127 2.68 -14.63 4.63
C GLY A 127 2.93 -15.99 5.26
N TYR A 128 2.04 -16.95 4.97
CA TYR A 128 2.11 -18.29 5.55
C TYR A 128 3.29 -19.12 5.05
N TYR A 129 3.92 -18.72 3.96
CA TYR A 129 5.19 -19.30 3.54
C TYR A 129 6.28 -19.08 4.59
N CYS A 130 6.36 -17.87 5.18
CA CYS A 130 7.33 -17.58 6.24
C CYS A 130 6.93 -18.20 7.58
N GLY A 131 5.64 -18.25 7.90
CA GLY A 131 5.11 -18.81 9.12
C GLY A 131 3.68 -18.36 9.41
N ARG A 132 2.90 -19.22 10.05
CA ARG A 132 1.56 -18.87 10.52
C ARG A 132 1.65 -18.12 11.84
N PRO A 133 0.65 -17.28 12.19
CA PRO A 133 0.58 -16.68 13.51
C PRO A 133 0.67 -17.76 14.60
N MET A 134 1.52 -17.52 15.60
CA MET A 134 1.78 -18.48 16.67
C MET A 134 1.97 -17.76 18.00
N ALA A 135 1.87 -18.51 19.12
CA ALA A 135 2.12 -17.97 20.43
C ALA A 135 3.61 -17.61 20.63
N ALA A 136 3.92 -16.66 21.52
CA ALA A 136 5.28 -16.16 21.72
C ALA A 136 6.31 -17.27 21.98
N ALA A 137 6.00 -18.24 22.85
CA ALA A 137 6.90 -19.36 23.13
C ALA A 137 7.20 -20.23 21.89
N GLN A 138 6.20 -20.44 21.02
CA GLN A 138 6.37 -21.16 19.76
C GLN A 138 7.22 -20.36 18.76
N PHE A 139 7.06 -19.03 18.76
CA PHE A 139 7.84 -18.15 17.91
C PHE A 139 9.31 -18.12 18.32
N GLU A 140 9.61 -18.09 19.62
CA GLU A 140 10.99 -18.21 20.11
C GLU A 140 11.65 -19.52 19.66
N GLU A 141 10.94 -20.65 19.76
CA GLU A 141 11.43 -21.93 19.27
C GLU A 141 11.61 -21.95 17.74
N PHE A 142 10.67 -21.33 17.01
CA PHE A 142 10.71 -21.23 15.55
C PHE A 142 11.95 -20.47 15.10
N ILE A 143 12.23 -19.30 15.69
CA ILE A 143 13.43 -18.51 15.37
C ILE A 143 14.72 -19.25 15.74
N ALA A 144 14.73 -19.94 16.89
CA ALA A 144 15.89 -20.68 17.33
C ALA A 144 16.26 -21.83 16.38
N ARG A 145 15.26 -22.48 15.76
CA ARG A 145 15.45 -23.57 14.79
C ARG A 145 15.85 -23.08 13.41
N ASP A 146 15.36 -21.92 13.02
CA ASP A 146 15.41 -21.45 11.64
C ASP A 146 16.15 -20.12 11.48
N ARG A 147 17.40 -20.08 11.96
CA ARG A 147 18.32 -18.97 11.68
C ARG A 147 18.53 -18.72 10.18
N GLN A 148 18.12 -19.65 9.31
CA GLN A 148 18.18 -19.49 7.86
C GLN A 148 17.03 -18.64 7.32
N VAL A 149 15.84 -18.60 7.96
CA VAL A 149 14.70 -17.78 7.52
C VAL A 149 15.01 -16.29 7.71
N ALA A 150 15.70 -15.91 8.77
CA ALA A 150 16.15 -14.54 8.99
C ALA A 150 17.16 -14.04 7.92
N ALA A 151 17.90 -14.96 7.29
CA ALA A 151 18.84 -14.61 6.22
C ALA A 151 18.17 -14.42 4.84
N ILE A 152 16.93 -14.86 4.67
CA ILE A 152 16.17 -14.70 3.42
C ILE A 152 15.51 -13.31 3.35
N ALA A 153 15.30 -12.66 4.51
CA ALA A 153 14.70 -11.32 4.59
C ALA A 153 15.73 -10.18 4.40
N ILE A 154 17.01 -10.50 4.25
CA ILE A 154 18.09 -9.52 4.09
C ILE A 154 19.06 -10.05 3.03
N GLY A 155 18.69 -9.91 1.77
CA GLY A 155 19.59 -10.28 0.69
C GLY A 155 19.28 -9.55 -0.59
#